data_3167f61b16257bcc85e3a224996a5e7d
#
_entry.id   3167f61b16257bcc85e3a224996a5e7d
#
_cell.length_a   1.000
_cell.length_b   1.000
_cell.length_c   1.000
_cell.angle_alpha   90.00
_cell.angle_beta   90.00
_cell.angle_gamma   90.00
#
_symmetry.space_group_name_H-M   'P 1'
#
loop_
_entity.id
_entity.type
_entity.pdbx_description
1 polymer ?
#
loop_
_entity_poly.entity_id
_entity_poly.type
_entity_poly.pdbx_seq_one_letter_code
_entity_poly.pdbx_strand_id
1 'polypeptide(L)'
;MATKLKVPIYVDKFTGEFTEKNARDFRYQFFEKLMIGENYNILLTAHHQGDLVETVLMRQITGRPLRSLQGIADRQPFASGQLIRPLLKFTKEELDAQIYYEDSTNQGLDYFRNRIRNQLIPELTKENPQFSQSISDLSSEIKKALAVINQKISELEIVDEKISSKKFISQTKELQHFILQAFFAQYPEIEVSKKKFAEVLHIINRPQQYFAKLNKEFYFVKTKDFFYLEKIQLERENSVEIVSENPQDESFMEVYLPLEGEIEIRKRQPGDQILINGHHKKLRKFFIDNKVPLKARENPLIFVDKKLYAIVGLACSDLSKMLKNDKIRRILWVKPSIGEEINDARKKS
;
A
#
# COMPACT_ATOMS: atom_id res chain seq x y z
N MET A 1 6.68 -42.22 9.64
CA MET A 1 7.29 -41.91 8.34
C MET A 1 8.60 -41.15 8.50
N ALA A 2 8.64 -40.03 9.17
CA ALA A 2 9.88 -39.22 9.36
C ALA A 2 11.01 -40.02 10.02
N THR A 3 10.72 -40.83 11.02
CA THR A 3 11.71 -41.70 11.66
C THR A 3 12.37 -42.67 10.67
N LYS A 4 11.57 -43.25 9.73
CA LYS A 4 12.11 -44.11 8.66
C LYS A 4 12.99 -43.33 7.67
N LEU A 5 12.67 -42.08 7.42
CA LEU A 5 13.41 -41.22 6.50
C LEU A 5 14.57 -40.47 7.18
N LYS A 6 14.72 -40.61 8.51
CA LYS A 6 15.73 -39.90 9.32
C LYS A 6 15.71 -38.39 9.13
N VAL A 7 14.49 -37.81 9.03
CA VAL A 7 14.30 -36.35 8.91
C VAL A 7 13.69 -35.78 10.19
N PRO A 8 14.04 -34.56 10.61
CA PRO A 8 13.45 -33.94 11.79
C PRO A 8 11.96 -33.70 11.60
N ILE A 9 11.21 -33.66 12.71
CA ILE A 9 9.80 -33.28 12.76
C ILE A 9 9.70 -32.04 13.64
N TYR A 10 9.03 -31.03 13.15
CA TYR A 10 8.69 -29.81 13.88
C TYR A 10 7.18 -29.76 14.06
N VAL A 11 6.72 -29.50 15.29
CA VAL A 11 5.29 -29.48 15.64
C VAL A 11 4.99 -28.21 16.41
N ASP A 12 3.91 -27.56 16.03
CA ASP A 12 3.36 -26.42 16.78
C ASP A 12 1.85 -26.57 16.88
N LYS A 13 1.22 -25.92 17.85
CA LYS A 13 -0.21 -26.02 18.13
C LYS A 13 -0.89 -24.67 17.98
N PHE A 14 -1.90 -24.61 17.11
CA PHE A 14 -2.76 -23.46 17.00
C PHE A 14 -3.67 -23.33 18.24
N THR A 15 -3.70 -22.14 18.86
CA THR A 15 -4.46 -21.88 20.09
C THR A 15 -5.47 -20.75 19.96
N GLY A 16 -5.68 -20.22 18.76
CA GLY A 16 -6.62 -19.11 18.51
C GLY A 16 -8.02 -19.57 18.09
N GLU A 17 -8.90 -18.59 17.83
CA GLU A 17 -10.19 -18.84 17.20
C GLU A 17 -10.00 -19.45 15.81
N PHE A 18 -10.60 -20.63 15.59
CA PHE A 18 -10.41 -21.38 14.35
C PHE A 18 -11.22 -20.78 13.21
N THR A 19 -10.54 -20.06 12.32
CA THR A 19 -11.03 -19.73 10.99
C THR A 19 -10.02 -20.23 9.96
N GLU A 20 -10.48 -20.51 8.73
CA GLU A 20 -9.58 -20.93 7.63
C GLU A 20 -8.42 -19.95 7.44
N LYS A 21 -8.70 -18.65 7.56
CA LYS A 21 -7.68 -17.58 7.46
C LYS A 21 -6.67 -17.68 8.61
N ASN A 22 -7.15 -17.71 9.87
CA ASN A 22 -6.26 -17.72 11.04
C ASN A 22 -5.38 -18.96 11.06
N ALA A 23 -5.95 -20.13 10.75
CA ALA A 23 -5.22 -21.38 10.67
C ALA A 23 -4.17 -21.38 9.54
N ARG A 24 -4.50 -20.73 8.41
CA ARG A 24 -3.55 -20.52 7.31
C ARG A 24 -2.43 -19.59 7.73
N ASP A 25 -2.74 -18.44 8.29
CA ASP A 25 -1.76 -17.41 8.70
C ASP A 25 -0.80 -18.00 9.75
N PHE A 26 -1.31 -18.73 10.76
CA PHE A 26 -0.49 -19.44 11.73
C PHE A 26 0.47 -20.44 11.08
N ARG A 27 -0.03 -21.25 10.13
CA ARG A 27 0.78 -22.25 9.41
C ARG A 27 1.93 -21.59 8.65
N TYR A 28 1.66 -20.47 7.97
CA TYR A 28 2.69 -19.77 7.21
C TYR A 28 3.71 -19.06 8.11
N GLN A 29 3.27 -18.50 9.24
CA GLN A 29 4.18 -17.95 10.26
C GLN A 29 5.07 -19.05 10.87
N PHE A 30 4.54 -20.22 11.12
CA PHE A 30 5.32 -21.36 11.58
C PHE A 30 6.39 -21.79 10.56
N PHE A 31 6.02 -21.88 9.29
CA PHE A 31 6.97 -22.17 8.22
C PHE A 31 8.06 -21.11 8.09
N GLU A 32 7.72 -19.84 8.18
CA GLU A 32 8.68 -18.74 8.16
C GLU A 32 9.69 -18.84 9.30
N LYS A 33 9.21 -19.06 10.53
CA LYS A 33 10.08 -19.24 11.71
C LYS A 33 11.05 -20.40 11.51
N LEU A 34 10.57 -21.54 10.98
CA LEU A 34 11.42 -22.69 10.71
C LEU A 34 12.46 -22.43 9.62
N MET A 35 12.05 -21.78 8.53
CA MET A 35 12.99 -21.47 7.44
C MET A 35 14.13 -20.57 7.93
N ILE A 36 13.82 -19.56 8.74
CA ILE A 36 14.82 -18.66 9.31
C ILE A 36 15.68 -19.35 10.37
N GLY A 37 15.03 -20.06 11.31
CA GLY A 37 15.72 -20.68 12.45
C GLY A 37 16.64 -21.83 12.08
N GLU A 38 16.23 -22.65 11.10
CA GLU A 38 16.99 -23.83 10.64
C GLU A 38 17.77 -23.56 9.34
N ASN A 39 17.76 -22.30 8.85
CA ASN A 39 18.42 -21.88 7.62
C ASN A 39 17.96 -22.68 6.37
N TYR A 40 16.66 -22.99 6.31
CA TYR A 40 16.07 -23.59 5.12
C TYR A 40 15.75 -22.54 4.08
N ASN A 41 16.12 -22.80 2.82
CA ASN A 41 15.86 -21.89 1.70
C ASN A 41 14.76 -22.38 0.74
N ILE A 42 14.19 -23.56 1.00
CA ILE A 42 13.10 -24.15 0.19
C ILE A 42 12.01 -24.68 1.11
N LEU A 43 10.77 -24.25 0.86
CA LEU A 43 9.55 -24.82 1.43
C LEU A 43 8.77 -25.55 0.34
N LEU A 44 8.47 -26.81 0.53
CA LEU A 44 7.61 -27.59 -0.37
C LEU A 44 6.22 -27.73 0.23
N THR A 45 5.19 -27.53 -0.59
CA THR A 45 3.80 -27.82 -0.20
C THR A 45 3.12 -28.72 -1.23
N ALA A 46 2.23 -29.60 -0.75
CA ALA A 46 1.56 -30.62 -1.56
C ALA A 46 0.29 -30.13 -2.27
N HIS A 47 0.24 -28.85 -2.69
CA HIS A 47 -0.86 -28.38 -3.53
C HIS A 47 -0.81 -29.08 -4.88
N HIS A 48 -1.97 -29.55 -5.35
CA HIS A 48 -2.14 -30.27 -6.60
C HIS A 48 -3.11 -29.52 -7.55
N GLN A 49 -3.40 -30.08 -8.73
CA GLN A 49 -4.26 -29.44 -9.73
C GLN A 49 -5.65 -29.07 -9.18
N GLY A 50 -6.26 -29.93 -8.35
CA GLY A 50 -7.56 -29.62 -7.72
C GLY A 50 -7.53 -28.34 -6.89
N ASP A 51 -6.45 -28.07 -6.14
CA ASP A 51 -6.31 -26.83 -5.37
C ASP A 51 -6.22 -25.58 -6.29
N LEU A 52 -5.58 -25.73 -7.46
CA LEU A 52 -5.54 -24.68 -8.48
C LEU A 52 -6.95 -24.38 -9.01
N VAL A 53 -7.71 -25.42 -9.39
CA VAL A 53 -9.08 -25.29 -9.90
C VAL A 53 -10.00 -24.61 -8.88
N GLU A 54 -9.98 -25.09 -7.63
CA GLU A 54 -10.74 -24.48 -6.53
C GLU A 54 -10.41 -23.00 -6.39
N THR A 55 -9.11 -22.67 -6.39
CA THR A 55 -8.65 -21.28 -6.21
C THR A 55 -9.08 -20.38 -7.36
N VAL A 56 -9.00 -20.85 -8.60
CA VAL A 56 -9.46 -20.07 -9.79
C VAL A 56 -10.95 -19.82 -9.71
N LEU A 57 -11.76 -20.85 -9.43
CA LEU A 57 -13.21 -20.72 -9.29
C LEU A 57 -13.61 -19.78 -8.15
N MET A 58 -12.99 -19.93 -6.96
CA MET A 58 -13.24 -19.02 -5.84
C MET A 58 -13.01 -17.56 -6.23
N ARG A 59 -11.91 -17.29 -6.91
CA ARG A 59 -11.54 -15.94 -7.35
C ARG A 59 -12.46 -15.40 -8.43
N GLN A 60 -12.90 -16.24 -9.35
CA GLN A 60 -13.84 -15.88 -10.40
C GLN A 60 -15.23 -15.54 -9.82
N ILE A 61 -15.77 -16.40 -8.98
CA ILE A 61 -17.08 -16.21 -8.31
C ILE A 61 -17.05 -14.93 -7.45
N THR A 62 -15.94 -14.64 -6.77
CA THR A 62 -15.80 -13.42 -5.95
C THR A 62 -15.44 -12.18 -6.76
N GLY A 63 -15.37 -12.27 -8.10
CA GLY A 63 -15.12 -11.12 -8.98
C GLY A 63 -13.73 -10.54 -8.87
N ARG A 64 -12.72 -11.35 -8.55
CA ARG A 64 -11.33 -10.91 -8.49
C ARG A 64 -10.80 -10.54 -9.88
N PRO A 65 -9.84 -9.61 -9.99
CA PRO A 65 -9.27 -9.17 -11.26
C PRO A 65 -8.53 -10.29 -11.98
N LEU A 66 -8.37 -10.16 -13.31
CA LEU A 66 -7.72 -11.14 -14.18
C LEU A 66 -6.35 -11.62 -13.63
N ARG A 67 -5.55 -10.70 -13.08
CA ARG A 67 -4.26 -11.01 -12.47
C ARG A 67 -4.35 -12.06 -11.35
N SER A 68 -5.46 -12.11 -10.65
CA SER A 68 -5.72 -13.11 -9.61
C SER A 68 -6.12 -14.47 -10.18
N LEU A 69 -6.70 -14.52 -11.38
CA LEU A 69 -7.18 -15.76 -12.01
C LEU A 69 -6.05 -16.65 -12.55
N GLN A 70 -4.79 -16.20 -12.53
CA GLN A 70 -3.64 -17.08 -12.76
C GLN A 70 -3.52 -18.22 -11.71
N GLY A 71 -4.40 -18.24 -10.71
CA GLY A 71 -4.48 -19.29 -9.71
C GLY A 71 -3.30 -19.30 -8.73
N ILE A 72 -2.80 -20.48 -8.41
CA ILE A 72 -1.69 -20.70 -7.49
C ILE A 72 -0.39 -20.69 -8.29
N ALA A 73 0.62 -19.98 -7.80
CA ALA A 73 1.96 -20.01 -8.39
C ALA A 73 2.67 -21.32 -8.04
N ASP A 74 3.36 -21.91 -9.01
CA ASP A 74 4.21 -23.09 -8.81
C ASP A 74 5.45 -22.78 -7.97
N ARG A 75 5.97 -21.54 -8.08
CA ARG A 75 7.07 -21.00 -7.26
C ARG A 75 6.78 -19.56 -6.89
N GLN A 76 7.17 -19.18 -5.67
CA GLN A 76 7.11 -17.79 -5.21
C GLN A 76 8.14 -17.52 -4.12
N PRO A 77 8.66 -16.31 -3.97
CA PRO A 77 9.46 -15.92 -2.81
C PRO A 77 8.68 -16.16 -1.52
N PHE A 78 9.35 -16.67 -0.48
CA PHE A 78 8.77 -16.86 0.83
C PHE A 78 9.87 -16.88 1.89
N ALA A 79 9.71 -16.12 2.97
CA ALA A 79 10.68 -15.93 4.04
C ALA A 79 12.10 -15.67 3.49
N SER A 80 13.09 -16.43 3.91
CA SER A 80 14.49 -16.35 3.44
C SER A 80 14.77 -17.09 2.12
N GLY A 81 13.73 -17.63 1.46
CA GLY A 81 13.92 -18.45 0.27
C GLY A 81 12.71 -18.55 -0.66
N GLN A 82 12.31 -19.74 -1.03
CA GLN A 82 11.23 -20.01 -1.98
C GLN A 82 10.23 -21.04 -1.47
N LEU A 83 8.96 -20.77 -1.72
CA LEU A 83 7.89 -21.77 -1.64
C LEU A 83 7.66 -22.37 -3.01
N ILE A 84 7.76 -23.71 -3.10
CA ILE A 84 7.59 -24.48 -4.33
C ILE A 84 6.45 -25.49 -4.17
N ARG A 85 5.65 -25.66 -5.23
CA ARG A 85 4.51 -26.59 -5.30
C ARG A 85 4.72 -27.59 -6.43
N PRO A 86 5.51 -28.63 -6.20
CA PRO A 86 5.92 -29.55 -7.26
C PRO A 86 4.74 -30.38 -7.81
N LEU A 87 3.68 -30.58 -7.02
CA LEU A 87 2.54 -31.40 -7.40
C LEU A 87 1.41 -30.62 -8.10
N LEU A 88 1.59 -29.34 -8.35
CA LEU A 88 0.51 -28.45 -8.86
C LEU A 88 0.00 -28.84 -10.27
N LYS A 89 0.79 -29.60 -11.03
CA LYS A 89 0.43 -30.10 -12.38
C LYS A 89 -0.26 -31.45 -12.37
N PHE A 90 -0.24 -32.15 -11.25
CA PHE A 90 -0.79 -33.48 -11.14
C PHE A 90 -2.20 -33.45 -10.56
N THR A 91 -3.08 -34.31 -11.07
CA THR A 91 -4.39 -34.59 -10.47
C THR A 91 -4.24 -35.38 -9.17
N LYS A 92 -5.29 -35.44 -8.36
CA LYS A 92 -5.27 -36.24 -7.11
C LYS A 92 -5.12 -37.73 -7.42
N GLU A 93 -5.70 -38.16 -8.53
CA GLU A 93 -5.71 -39.58 -8.99
C GLU A 93 -4.32 -40.03 -9.47
N GLU A 94 -3.52 -39.13 -10.04
CA GLU A 94 -2.14 -39.38 -10.45
C GLU A 94 -1.18 -39.46 -9.26
N LEU A 95 -1.59 -38.99 -8.07
CA LEU A 95 -0.81 -39.03 -6.84
C LEU A 95 -1.11 -40.33 -6.13
N ASP A 96 -0.31 -41.39 -6.40
CA ASP A 96 -0.41 -42.70 -5.73
C ASP A 96 0.04 -42.59 -4.26
N ALA A 97 -0.90 -42.27 -3.38
CA ALA A 97 -0.70 -42.24 -1.94
C ALA A 97 -1.26 -43.51 -1.30
N GLN A 98 -0.39 -44.50 -1.05
CA GLN A 98 -0.78 -45.77 -0.43
C GLN A 98 -1.32 -45.59 0.99
N ILE A 99 -0.96 -44.50 1.69
CA ILE A 99 -1.43 -44.21 3.06
C ILE A 99 -1.68 -42.68 3.16
N TYR A 100 -2.92 -42.31 3.40
CA TYR A 100 -3.28 -40.92 3.70
C TYR A 100 -4.32 -40.85 4.81
N TYR A 101 -4.35 -39.75 5.53
CA TYR A 101 -5.37 -39.46 6.53
C TYR A 101 -6.30 -38.40 5.95
N GLU A 102 -7.60 -38.66 5.94
CA GLU A 102 -8.60 -37.66 5.58
C GLU A 102 -8.95 -36.82 6.82
N ASP A 103 -8.86 -35.52 6.67
CA ASP A 103 -9.36 -34.60 7.67
C ASP A 103 -10.89 -34.52 7.52
N SER A 104 -11.63 -34.92 8.56
CA SER A 104 -13.10 -34.93 8.56
C SER A 104 -13.74 -33.56 8.28
N THR A 105 -13.02 -32.47 8.55
CA THR A 105 -13.49 -31.11 8.25
C THR A 105 -13.58 -30.85 6.76
N ASN A 106 -12.92 -31.61 5.89
CA ASN A 106 -12.99 -31.50 4.45
C ASN A 106 -14.35 -31.88 3.84
N GLN A 107 -15.14 -32.67 4.57
CA GLN A 107 -16.47 -33.13 4.11
C GLN A 107 -17.58 -32.13 4.43
N GLY A 108 -17.37 -31.18 5.37
CA GLY A 108 -18.34 -30.16 5.73
C GLY A 108 -18.60 -29.18 4.59
N LEU A 109 -19.83 -28.64 4.52
CA LEU A 109 -20.21 -27.63 3.52
C LEU A 109 -20.22 -26.19 4.07
N ASP A 110 -19.80 -26.00 5.30
CA ASP A 110 -19.78 -24.70 5.97
C ASP A 110 -18.81 -23.72 5.28
N TYR A 111 -17.70 -24.24 4.81
CA TYR A 111 -16.69 -23.44 4.15
C TYR A 111 -16.94 -23.33 2.65
N PHE A 112 -16.76 -22.12 2.10
CA PHE A 112 -16.95 -21.84 0.67
C PHE A 112 -16.08 -22.75 -0.22
N ARG A 113 -14.84 -23.00 0.17
CA ARG A 113 -13.93 -23.89 -0.55
C ARG A 113 -14.45 -25.32 -0.62
N ASN A 114 -15.00 -25.83 0.48
CA ASN A 114 -15.58 -27.16 0.52
C ASN A 114 -16.81 -27.29 -0.38
N ARG A 115 -17.67 -26.25 -0.43
CA ARG A 115 -18.81 -26.24 -1.36
C ARG A 115 -18.36 -26.30 -2.82
N ILE A 116 -17.31 -25.55 -3.18
CA ILE A 116 -16.73 -25.63 -4.52
C ILE A 116 -16.22 -27.03 -4.83
N ARG A 117 -15.42 -27.61 -3.92
CA ARG A 117 -14.82 -28.96 -4.06
C ARG A 117 -15.87 -30.05 -4.16
N ASN A 118 -16.83 -30.07 -3.22
CA ASN A 118 -17.72 -31.18 -3.01
C ASN A 118 -19.05 -31.09 -3.78
N GLN A 119 -19.42 -29.91 -4.25
CA GLN A 119 -20.67 -29.69 -4.97
C GLN A 119 -20.45 -29.11 -6.38
N LEU A 120 -19.80 -27.95 -6.49
CA LEU A 120 -19.74 -27.23 -7.76
C LEU A 120 -18.86 -27.95 -8.79
N ILE A 121 -17.63 -28.33 -8.43
CA ILE A 121 -16.71 -29.04 -9.34
C ILE A 121 -17.31 -30.35 -9.84
N PRO A 122 -17.89 -31.22 -8.99
CA PRO A 122 -18.54 -32.44 -9.45
C PRO A 122 -19.68 -32.19 -10.46
N GLU A 123 -20.54 -31.18 -10.22
CA GLU A 123 -21.62 -30.85 -11.16
C GLU A 123 -21.05 -30.35 -12.52
N LEU A 124 -20.06 -29.47 -12.50
CA LEU A 124 -19.41 -28.98 -13.72
C LEU A 124 -18.65 -30.11 -14.46
N THR A 125 -18.11 -31.09 -13.74
CA THR A 125 -17.43 -32.23 -14.33
C THR A 125 -18.43 -33.20 -15.01
N LYS A 126 -19.70 -33.27 -14.56
CA LYS A 126 -20.74 -34.03 -15.29
C LYS A 126 -21.03 -33.44 -16.66
N GLU A 127 -21.03 -32.09 -16.77
CA GLU A 127 -21.21 -31.40 -18.04
C GLU A 127 -19.98 -31.49 -18.96
N ASN A 128 -18.80 -31.42 -18.34
CA ASN A 128 -17.53 -31.55 -19.05
C ASN A 128 -16.52 -32.36 -18.23
N PRO A 129 -16.29 -33.64 -18.57
CA PRO A 129 -15.30 -34.49 -17.87
C PRO A 129 -13.88 -33.90 -17.82
N GLN A 130 -13.54 -33.01 -18.75
CA GLN A 130 -12.23 -32.30 -18.77
C GLN A 130 -12.28 -30.92 -18.11
N PHE A 131 -13.32 -30.64 -17.33
CA PHE A 131 -13.51 -29.30 -16.73
C PHE A 131 -12.29 -28.82 -15.94
N SER A 132 -11.72 -29.67 -15.07
CA SER A 132 -10.55 -29.34 -14.26
C SER A 132 -9.33 -29.02 -15.13
N GLN A 133 -9.13 -29.78 -16.22
CA GLN A 133 -8.05 -29.50 -17.16
C GLN A 133 -8.29 -28.18 -17.90
N SER A 134 -9.52 -27.90 -18.35
CA SER A 134 -9.86 -26.64 -19.02
C SER A 134 -9.59 -25.40 -18.15
N ILE A 135 -9.85 -25.49 -16.84
CA ILE A 135 -9.51 -24.41 -15.88
C ILE A 135 -8.00 -24.26 -15.73
N SER A 136 -7.26 -25.38 -15.67
CA SER A 136 -5.79 -25.34 -15.60
C SER A 136 -5.17 -24.72 -16.85
N ASP A 137 -5.70 -25.05 -18.04
CA ASP A 137 -5.26 -24.49 -19.31
C ASP A 137 -5.56 -22.98 -19.38
N LEU A 138 -6.76 -22.56 -18.99
CA LEU A 138 -7.13 -21.14 -18.88
C LEU A 138 -6.17 -20.39 -17.95
N SER A 139 -5.87 -20.97 -16.77
CA SER A 139 -4.91 -20.40 -15.83
C SER A 139 -3.53 -20.22 -16.47
N SER A 140 -3.08 -21.21 -17.26
CA SER A 140 -1.80 -21.16 -17.98
C SER A 140 -1.79 -20.08 -19.05
N GLU A 141 -2.86 -19.93 -19.81
CA GLU A 141 -2.99 -18.88 -20.83
C GLU A 141 -3.00 -17.48 -20.20
N ILE A 142 -3.72 -17.31 -19.10
CA ILE A 142 -3.70 -16.07 -18.33
C ILE A 142 -2.27 -15.73 -17.86
N LYS A 143 -1.50 -16.72 -17.37
CA LYS A 143 -0.10 -16.52 -16.99
C LYS A 143 0.75 -16.02 -18.17
N LYS A 144 0.59 -16.61 -19.35
CA LYS A 144 1.31 -16.20 -20.57
C LYS A 144 0.93 -14.77 -20.98
N ALA A 145 -0.37 -14.44 -21.00
CA ALA A 145 -0.85 -13.10 -21.31
C ALA A 145 -0.31 -12.06 -20.31
N LEU A 146 -0.33 -12.37 -19.02
CA LEU A 146 0.22 -11.50 -17.99
C LEU A 146 1.75 -11.36 -18.08
N ALA A 147 2.48 -12.37 -18.56
CA ALA A 147 3.92 -12.26 -18.81
C ALA A 147 4.23 -11.20 -19.87
N VAL A 148 3.47 -11.18 -20.98
CA VAL A 148 3.60 -10.15 -22.04
C VAL A 148 3.27 -8.77 -21.48
N ILE A 149 2.19 -8.64 -20.70
CA ILE A 149 1.81 -7.38 -20.06
C ILE A 149 2.89 -6.92 -19.08
N ASN A 150 3.43 -7.82 -18.24
CA ASN A 150 4.49 -7.50 -17.29
C ASN A 150 5.78 -7.07 -17.98
N GLN A 151 6.12 -7.67 -19.13
CA GLN A 151 7.25 -7.21 -19.95
C GLN A 151 7.04 -5.76 -20.39
N LYS A 152 5.84 -5.40 -20.86
CA LYS A 152 5.52 -4.01 -21.21
C LYS A 152 5.55 -3.07 -19.99
N ILE A 153 5.15 -3.55 -18.82
CA ILE A 153 5.24 -2.77 -17.56
C ILE A 153 6.70 -2.53 -17.17
N SER A 154 7.60 -3.52 -17.34
CA SER A 154 9.02 -3.37 -17.03
C SER A 154 9.76 -2.36 -17.92
N GLU A 155 9.20 -2.01 -19.08
CA GLU A 155 9.72 -0.95 -19.96
C GLU A 155 9.37 0.47 -19.44
N LEU A 156 8.50 0.58 -18.41
CA LEU A 156 8.18 1.86 -17.79
C LEU A 156 9.33 2.33 -16.90
N GLU A 157 9.52 3.64 -16.89
CA GLU A 157 10.46 4.25 -15.96
C GLU A 157 9.87 4.26 -14.55
N ILE A 158 10.47 3.46 -13.69
CA ILE A 158 10.19 3.43 -12.25
C ILE A 158 11.45 3.92 -11.55
N VAL A 159 11.35 5.01 -10.82
CA VAL A 159 12.44 5.61 -10.04
C VAL A 159 11.96 5.69 -8.59
N ASP A 160 12.68 5.07 -7.67
CA ASP A 160 12.35 5.06 -6.24
C ASP A 160 10.87 4.71 -5.98
N GLU A 161 10.37 3.61 -6.56
CA GLU A 161 8.97 3.17 -6.47
C GLU A 161 7.94 4.15 -7.06
N LYS A 162 8.38 5.21 -7.74
CA LYS A 162 7.52 6.23 -8.39
C LYS A 162 7.39 5.93 -9.87
N ILE A 163 6.17 5.93 -10.38
CA ILE A 163 5.89 5.69 -11.79
C ILE A 163 5.81 7.02 -12.55
N SER A 164 6.51 7.14 -13.67
CA SER A 164 6.46 8.32 -14.52
C SER A 164 5.05 8.55 -15.07
N SER A 165 4.43 9.69 -14.70
CA SER A 165 3.10 10.09 -15.18
C SER A 165 3.05 10.23 -16.70
N LYS A 166 4.11 10.78 -17.30
CA LYS A 166 4.21 10.96 -18.76
C LYS A 166 4.24 9.62 -19.49
N LYS A 167 5.08 8.68 -19.03
CA LYS A 167 5.18 7.34 -19.63
C LYS A 167 3.91 6.53 -19.41
N PHE A 168 3.25 6.67 -18.26
CA PHE A 168 1.97 6.04 -18.01
C PHE A 168 0.87 6.55 -18.95
N ILE A 169 0.72 7.87 -19.09
CA ILE A 169 -0.31 8.50 -19.92
C ILE A 169 -0.12 8.20 -21.41
N SER A 170 1.13 7.97 -21.86
CA SER A 170 1.41 7.58 -23.25
C SER A 170 1.00 6.15 -23.60
N GLN A 171 0.65 5.32 -22.61
CA GLN A 171 0.18 3.96 -22.85
C GLN A 171 -1.30 3.94 -23.25
N THR A 172 -1.74 2.84 -23.90
CA THR A 172 -3.17 2.62 -24.17
C THR A 172 -3.95 2.50 -22.86
N LYS A 173 -5.25 2.79 -22.90
CA LYS A 173 -6.12 2.72 -21.71
C LYS A 173 -6.12 1.33 -21.06
N GLU A 174 -6.07 0.29 -21.89
CA GLU A 174 -6.00 -1.11 -21.48
C GLU A 174 -4.70 -1.38 -20.71
N LEU A 175 -3.55 -0.91 -21.22
CA LEU A 175 -2.28 -1.10 -20.55
C LEU A 175 -2.17 -0.24 -19.28
N GLN A 176 -2.69 0.99 -19.28
CA GLN A 176 -2.80 1.82 -18.07
C GLN A 176 -3.57 1.08 -16.96
N HIS A 177 -4.65 0.38 -17.31
CA HIS A 177 -5.40 -0.43 -16.35
C HIS A 177 -4.52 -1.53 -15.71
N PHE A 178 -3.78 -2.28 -16.52
CA PHE A 178 -2.91 -3.34 -15.99
C PHE A 178 -1.68 -2.83 -15.24
N ILE A 179 -1.11 -1.69 -15.66
CA ILE A 179 -0.04 -1.02 -14.93
C ILE A 179 -0.53 -0.64 -13.53
N LEU A 180 -1.70 -0.02 -13.44
CA LEU A 180 -2.25 0.38 -12.15
C LEU A 180 -2.63 -0.83 -11.28
N GLN A 181 -3.10 -1.93 -11.85
CA GLN A 181 -3.28 -3.20 -11.13
C GLN A 181 -1.96 -3.75 -10.60
N ALA A 182 -0.90 -3.72 -11.41
CA ALA A 182 0.43 -4.18 -11.00
C ALA A 182 1.02 -3.28 -9.90
N PHE A 183 0.79 -1.97 -10.00
CA PHE A 183 1.20 -1.01 -8.98
C PHE A 183 0.55 -1.31 -7.62
N PHE A 184 -0.77 -1.45 -7.57
CA PHE A 184 -1.45 -1.78 -6.30
C PHE A 184 -1.13 -3.19 -5.79
N ALA A 185 -0.79 -4.13 -6.66
CA ALA A 185 -0.41 -5.48 -6.24
C ALA A 185 0.91 -5.54 -5.42
N GLN A 186 1.73 -4.50 -5.47
CA GLN A 186 2.93 -4.37 -4.64
C GLN A 186 2.61 -4.01 -3.18
N TYR A 187 1.38 -3.60 -2.90
CA TYR A 187 0.91 -3.17 -1.59
C TYR A 187 -0.27 -4.06 -1.14
N PRO A 188 0.00 -5.29 -0.66
CA PRO A 188 -1.05 -6.26 -0.32
C PRO A 188 -1.97 -5.81 0.82
N GLU A 189 -1.50 -4.86 1.65
CA GLU A 189 -2.25 -4.22 2.73
C GLU A 189 -3.31 -3.23 2.21
N ILE A 190 -3.31 -2.90 0.90
CA ILE A 190 -4.25 -1.94 0.33
C ILE A 190 -5.35 -2.65 -0.44
N GLU A 191 -6.54 -2.66 0.12
CA GLU A 191 -7.74 -3.05 -0.63
C GLU A 191 -8.32 -1.87 -1.39
N VAL A 192 -8.23 -1.93 -2.72
CA VAL A 192 -8.76 -0.88 -3.61
C VAL A 192 -10.09 -1.33 -4.22
N SER A 193 -11.17 -0.66 -3.86
CA SER A 193 -12.48 -0.90 -4.49
C SER A 193 -12.47 -0.54 -5.98
N LYS A 194 -13.35 -1.16 -6.78
CA LYS A 194 -13.49 -0.84 -8.22
C LYS A 194 -13.72 0.67 -8.46
N LYS A 195 -14.52 1.31 -7.61
CA LYS A 195 -14.78 2.76 -7.67
C LYS A 195 -13.50 3.56 -7.44
N LYS A 196 -12.74 3.22 -6.39
CA LYS A 196 -11.50 3.92 -6.05
C LYS A 196 -10.42 3.72 -7.11
N PHE A 197 -10.34 2.52 -7.67
CA PHE A 197 -9.44 2.22 -8.78
C PHE A 197 -9.73 3.12 -10.00
N ALA A 198 -10.99 3.23 -10.41
CA ALA A 198 -11.41 4.09 -11.52
C ALA A 198 -11.13 5.58 -11.22
N GLU A 199 -11.34 6.02 -9.98
CA GLU A 199 -11.01 7.38 -9.54
C GLU A 199 -9.52 7.67 -9.67
N VAL A 200 -8.65 6.78 -9.18
CA VAL A 200 -7.20 6.94 -9.27
C VAL A 200 -6.75 6.96 -10.72
N LEU A 201 -7.25 6.06 -11.55
CA LEU A 201 -6.94 6.03 -12.99
C LEU A 201 -7.31 7.36 -13.67
N HIS A 202 -8.46 7.93 -13.31
CA HIS A 202 -8.90 9.23 -13.82
C HIS A 202 -8.00 10.38 -13.31
N ILE A 203 -7.61 10.36 -12.03
CA ILE A 203 -6.70 11.37 -11.44
C ILE A 203 -5.34 11.37 -12.14
N ILE A 204 -4.78 10.19 -12.44
CA ILE A 204 -3.47 10.11 -13.12
C ILE A 204 -3.54 10.76 -14.51
N ASN A 205 -4.64 10.59 -15.22
CA ASN A 205 -4.82 11.13 -16.57
C ASN A 205 -5.14 12.65 -16.62
N ARG A 206 -5.37 13.30 -15.47
CA ARG A 206 -5.55 14.77 -15.40
C ARG A 206 -4.21 15.48 -15.32
N PRO A 207 -4.09 16.74 -15.83
CA PRO A 207 -2.86 17.50 -15.71
C PRO A 207 -2.55 18.00 -14.29
N GLN A 208 -3.57 18.07 -13.42
CA GLN A 208 -3.44 18.61 -12.06
C GLN A 208 -2.67 17.67 -11.15
N GLN A 209 -1.89 18.22 -10.25
CA GLN A 209 -1.31 17.49 -9.13
C GLN A 209 -2.41 17.07 -8.15
N TYR A 210 -2.18 15.95 -7.47
CA TYR A 210 -3.13 15.41 -6.51
C TYR A 210 -2.41 14.85 -5.28
N PHE A 211 -2.98 15.10 -4.11
CA PHE A 211 -2.51 14.57 -2.84
C PHE A 211 -3.73 14.35 -1.95
N ALA A 212 -4.01 13.10 -1.61
CA ALA A 212 -5.08 12.76 -0.67
C ALA A 212 -4.85 11.38 -0.04
N LYS A 213 -5.45 11.17 1.12
CA LYS A 213 -5.46 9.85 1.76
C LYS A 213 -6.16 8.84 0.84
N LEU A 214 -5.45 7.73 0.59
CA LEU A 214 -6.02 6.57 -0.10
C LEU A 214 -6.78 5.69 0.91
N ASN A 215 -6.14 5.43 2.06
CA ASN A 215 -6.69 4.70 3.20
C ASN A 215 -6.06 5.22 4.52
N LYS A 216 -6.10 4.43 5.61
CA LYS A 216 -5.53 4.82 6.92
C LYS A 216 -4.00 4.83 6.94
N GLU A 217 -3.35 4.15 6.02
CA GLU A 217 -1.90 3.92 6.01
C GLU A 217 -1.17 4.62 4.88
N PHE A 218 -1.86 5.02 3.80
CA PHE A 218 -1.23 5.57 2.62
C PHE A 218 -1.93 6.83 2.09
N TYR A 219 -1.10 7.76 1.61
CA TYR A 219 -1.51 8.81 0.68
C TYR A 219 -1.27 8.35 -0.76
N PHE A 220 -2.19 8.70 -1.67
CA PHE A 220 -1.92 8.69 -3.09
C PHE A 220 -1.42 10.06 -3.51
N VAL A 221 -0.22 10.09 -4.07
CA VAL A 221 0.47 11.31 -4.51
C VAL A 221 0.64 11.30 -6.01
N LYS A 222 0.23 12.38 -6.68
CA LYS A 222 0.53 12.65 -8.08
C LYS A 222 1.14 14.02 -8.22
N THR A 223 2.39 14.05 -8.64
CA THR A 223 3.12 15.26 -9.03
C THR A 223 2.96 15.53 -10.54
N LYS A 224 3.70 16.49 -11.08
CA LYS A 224 3.78 16.72 -12.53
C LYS A 224 4.39 15.51 -13.25
N ASP A 225 5.42 14.90 -12.67
CA ASP A 225 6.28 13.93 -13.34
C ASP A 225 5.99 12.48 -12.93
N PHE A 226 5.57 12.25 -11.66
CA PHE A 226 5.40 10.93 -11.08
C PHE A 226 4.10 10.79 -10.29
N PHE A 227 3.66 9.52 -10.11
CA PHE A 227 2.68 9.15 -9.10
C PHE A 227 3.20 7.96 -8.28
N TYR A 228 2.80 7.90 -7.01
CA TYR A 228 3.28 6.91 -6.04
C TYR A 228 2.37 6.85 -4.81
N LEU A 229 2.59 5.85 -3.97
CA LEU A 229 2.01 5.78 -2.63
C LEU A 229 3.03 6.23 -1.60
N GLU A 230 2.58 7.04 -0.66
CA GLU A 230 3.38 7.48 0.47
C GLU A 230 2.77 6.94 1.76
N LYS A 231 3.55 6.17 2.53
CA LYS A 231 3.09 5.62 3.80
C LYS A 231 2.88 6.73 4.83
N ILE A 232 1.73 6.69 5.51
CA ILE A 232 1.42 7.63 6.60
C ILE A 232 2.26 7.21 7.80
N GLN A 233 3.17 8.07 8.23
CA GLN A 233 3.91 7.86 9.46
C GLN A 233 3.02 8.28 10.63
N LEU A 234 2.42 7.29 11.31
CA LEU A 234 1.42 7.50 12.37
C LEU A 234 1.91 8.35 13.57
N GLU A 235 3.21 8.44 13.79
CA GLU A 235 3.75 9.13 14.96
C GLU A 235 3.94 10.64 14.78
N ARG A 236 3.69 11.21 13.57
CA ARG A 236 4.06 12.60 13.26
C ARG A 236 2.98 13.45 12.58
N GLU A 237 1.73 13.01 12.50
CA GLU A 237 0.69 13.73 11.72
C GLU A 237 0.33 15.13 12.26
N ASN A 238 0.69 15.47 13.50
CA ASN A 238 0.35 16.76 14.11
C ASN A 238 1.47 17.36 14.98
N SER A 239 2.66 16.77 15.03
CA SER A 239 3.70 17.26 15.89
C SER A 239 4.49 18.36 15.23
N VAL A 240 4.46 19.51 15.87
CA VAL A 240 5.38 20.62 15.64
C VAL A 240 6.42 20.50 16.75
N GLU A 241 7.68 20.42 16.38
CA GLU A 241 8.73 20.56 17.36
C GLU A 241 8.84 22.04 17.70
N ILE A 242 8.63 22.38 18.97
CA ILE A 242 8.62 23.75 19.48
C ILE A 242 9.69 23.86 20.54
N VAL A 243 10.59 24.81 20.38
CA VAL A 243 11.62 25.13 21.36
C VAL A 243 11.51 26.60 21.71
N SER A 244 11.67 26.92 23.00
CA SER A 244 11.64 28.30 23.51
C SER A 244 13.01 28.99 23.41
N GLU A 245 14.09 28.22 23.27
CA GLU A 245 15.45 28.72 23.12
C GLU A 245 15.96 28.47 21.69
N ASN A 246 16.86 29.33 21.20
CA ASN A 246 17.42 29.18 19.87
C ASN A 246 18.18 27.83 19.72
N PRO A 247 17.68 26.91 18.91
CA PRO A 247 18.29 25.58 18.80
C PRO A 247 19.57 25.55 17.96
N GLN A 248 20.01 26.70 17.40
CA GLN A 248 21.16 26.82 16.46
C GLN A 248 21.04 25.90 15.23
N ASP A 249 19.85 25.41 14.92
CA ASP A 249 19.53 24.54 13.79
C ASP A 249 18.72 25.34 12.76
N GLU A 250 19.27 25.53 11.56
CA GLU A 250 18.66 26.28 10.46
C GLU A 250 17.33 25.67 9.95
N SER A 251 17.02 24.43 10.33
CA SER A 251 15.75 23.80 9.99
C SER A 251 14.57 24.35 10.78
N PHE A 252 14.82 25.04 11.89
CA PHE A 252 13.78 25.70 12.68
C PHE A 252 13.43 27.06 12.12
N MET A 253 12.15 27.34 12.06
CA MET A 253 11.61 28.65 11.69
C MET A 253 11.33 29.48 12.93
N GLU A 254 11.87 30.67 13.00
CA GLU A 254 11.61 31.62 14.07
C GLU A 254 10.26 32.31 13.85
N VAL A 255 9.38 32.23 14.86
CA VAL A 255 8.03 32.84 14.83
C VAL A 255 7.87 33.77 16.03
N TYR A 256 7.53 35.03 15.73
CA TYR A 256 7.26 36.04 16.75
C TYR A 256 5.76 36.10 17.05
N LEU A 257 5.40 35.99 18.31
CA LEU A 257 4.02 35.99 18.78
C LEU A 257 3.81 37.09 19.85
N PRO A 258 2.59 37.61 20.03
CA PRO A 258 2.30 38.51 21.15
C PRO A 258 2.55 37.82 22.50
N LEU A 259 2.86 38.60 23.55
CA LEU A 259 3.15 38.07 24.87
C LEU A 259 1.92 37.35 25.46
N GLU A 260 0.74 37.90 25.22
CA GLU A 260 -0.54 37.37 25.66
C GLU A 260 -1.31 36.75 24.49
N GLY A 261 -2.38 36.01 24.79
CA GLY A 261 -3.25 35.33 23.84
C GLY A 261 -3.08 33.82 23.83
N GLU A 262 -4.13 33.12 23.48
CA GLU A 262 -4.18 31.65 23.38
C GLU A 262 -3.55 31.19 22.07
N ILE A 263 -2.55 30.32 22.17
CA ILE A 263 -1.90 29.69 21.01
C ILE A 263 -2.67 28.48 20.61
N GLU A 264 -3.19 28.45 19.37
CA GLU A 264 -3.81 27.30 18.73
C GLU A 264 -2.91 26.77 17.61
N ILE A 265 -2.56 25.51 17.63
CA ILE A 265 -1.82 24.84 16.54
C ILE A 265 -2.73 23.79 15.92
N ARG A 266 -3.07 24.00 14.66
CA ARG A 266 -4.00 23.12 13.94
C ARG A 266 -3.72 23.05 12.44
N LYS A 267 -4.30 22.07 11.78
CA LYS A 267 -4.33 22.01 10.32
C LYS A 267 -5.25 23.09 9.75
N ARG A 268 -5.02 23.41 8.48
CA ARG A 268 -5.84 24.39 7.74
C ARG A 268 -7.31 23.97 7.67
N GLN A 269 -8.16 24.98 7.70
CA GLN A 269 -9.61 24.83 7.49
C GLN A 269 -10.06 25.72 6.31
N PRO A 270 -11.23 25.39 5.69
CA PRO A 270 -11.83 26.26 4.68
C PRO A 270 -12.07 27.67 5.25
N GLY A 271 -11.59 28.69 4.54
CA GLY A 271 -11.74 30.08 4.95
C GLY A 271 -10.51 30.69 5.58
N ASP A 272 -9.51 29.91 6.02
CA ASP A 272 -8.28 30.43 6.61
C ASP A 272 -7.56 31.40 5.67
N GLN A 273 -7.03 32.48 6.27
CA GLN A 273 -6.34 33.55 5.57
C GLN A 273 -5.02 33.88 6.28
N ILE A 274 -4.04 34.33 5.50
CA ILE A 274 -2.75 34.85 5.98
C ILE A 274 -2.61 36.31 5.60
N LEU A 275 -2.05 37.12 6.46
CA LEU A 275 -1.71 38.52 6.16
C LEU A 275 -0.30 38.55 5.55
N ILE A 276 -0.20 38.95 4.28
CA ILE A 276 1.07 39.08 3.54
C ILE A 276 1.06 40.37 2.74
N ASN A 277 2.11 41.17 2.86
CA ASN A 277 2.28 42.49 2.22
C ASN A 277 1.10 43.41 2.50
N GLY A 278 0.62 43.44 3.74
CA GLY A 278 -0.50 44.28 4.18
C GLY A 278 -1.90 43.79 3.74
N HIS A 279 -2.02 42.68 3.04
CA HIS A 279 -3.29 42.17 2.52
C HIS A 279 -3.64 40.78 3.05
N HIS A 280 -4.91 40.57 3.42
CA HIS A 280 -5.44 39.28 3.74
C HIS A 280 -5.60 38.42 2.48
N LYS A 281 -4.92 37.27 2.45
CA LYS A 281 -4.94 36.34 1.32
C LYS A 281 -5.44 34.98 1.77
N LYS A 282 -6.45 34.40 1.10
CA LYS A 282 -6.90 33.04 1.37
C LYS A 282 -5.74 32.06 1.22
N LEU A 283 -5.54 31.14 2.17
CA LEU A 283 -4.43 30.18 2.14
C LEU A 283 -4.36 29.37 0.84
N ARG A 284 -5.51 28.97 0.29
CA ARG A 284 -5.55 28.28 -1.01
C ARG A 284 -4.87 29.08 -2.12
N LYS A 285 -5.13 30.40 -2.20
CA LYS A 285 -4.53 31.29 -3.19
C LYS A 285 -3.05 31.51 -2.90
N PHE A 286 -2.68 31.71 -1.62
CA PHE A 286 -1.29 31.82 -1.19
C PHE A 286 -0.46 30.61 -1.63
N PHE A 287 -0.94 29.38 -1.40
CA PHE A 287 -0.25 28.16 -1.80
C PHE A 287 -0.09 27.99 -3.31
N ILE A 288 -1.09 28.42 -4.10
CA ILE A 288 -1.02 28.36 -5.57
C ILE A 288 0.00 29.35 -6.09
N ASP A 289 -0.09 30.61 -5.66
CA ASP A 289 0.77 31.70 -6.14
C ASP A 289 2.24 31.46 -5.79
N ASN A 290 2.53 30.85 -4.63
CA ASN A 290 3.88 30.51 -4.21
C ASN A 290 4.31 29.10 -4.61
N LYS A 291 3.55 28.39 -5.47
CA LYS A 291 3.84 27.03 -5.96
C LYS A 291 4.17 26.03 -4.83
N VAL A 292 3.52 26.20 -3.67
CA VAL A 292 3.77 25.35 -2.49
C VAL A 292 3.42 23.90 -2.83
N PRO A 293 4.33 22.93 -2.59
CA PRO A 293 4.05 21.50 -2.79
C PRO A 293 2.83 21.05 -2.01
N LEU A 294 2.05 20.11 -2.57
CA LEU A 294 0.78 19.66 -1.96
C LEU A 294 0.97 19.15 -0.53
N LYS A 295 2.05 18.40 -0.28
CA LYS A 295 2.40 17.88 1.05
C LYS A 295 2.62 19.02 2.06
N ALA A 296 3.38 20.02 1.69
CA ALA A 296 3.69 21.16 2.55
C ALA A 296 2.46 22.05 2.85
N ARG A 297 1.36 21.93 2.08
CA ARG A 297 0.09 22.61 2.39
C ARG A 297 -0.66 22.01 3.56
N GLU A 298 -0.26 20.83 4.03
CA GLU A 298 -0.81 20.18 5.21
C GLU A 298 0.00 20.49 6.49
N ASN A 299 1.05 21.30 6.38
CA ASN A 299 1.83 21.74 7.52
C ASN A 299 0.94 22.45 8.54
N PRO A 300 1.21 22.29 9.85
CA PRO A 300 0.48 22.97 10.90
C PRO A 300 0.53 24.49 10.79
N LEU A 301 -0.53 25.12 11.23
CA LEU A 301 -0.70 26.57 11.29
C LEU A 301 -0.66 27.01 12.75
N ILE A 302 0.00 28.14 13.03
CA ILE A 302 0.07 28.73 14.36
C ILE A 302 -0.83 29.97 14.38
N PHE A 303 -1.86 29.90 15.23
CA PHE A 303 -2.76 31.01 15.50
C PHE A 303 -2.54 31.57 16.91
N VAL A 304 -2.81 32.85 17.08
CA VAL A 304 -3.02 33.46 18.38
C VAL A 304 -4.31 34.30 18.28
N ASP A 305 -5.26 34.05 19.15
CA ASP A 305 -6.58 34.68 19.17
C ASP A 305 -7.24 34.70 17.77
N LYS A 306 -7.29 33.50 17.13
CA LYS A 306 -7.86 33.28 15.80
C LYS A 306 -7.12 33.99 14.63
N LYS A 307 -6.02 34.68 14.86
CA LYS A 307 -5.20 35.30 13.81
C LYS A 307 -4.02 34.38 13.46
N LEU A 308 -3.77 34.17 12.17
CA LEU A 308 -2.69 33.31 11.69
C LEU A 308 -1.34 34.05 11.73
N TYR A 309 -0.39 33.51 12.47
CA TYR A 309 0.97 34.04 12.62
C TYR A 309 2.00 33.31 11.76
N ALA A 310 1.85 31.99 11.62
CA ALA A 310 2.79 31.22 10.80
C ALA A 310 2.17 29.97 10.16
N ILE A 311 2.71 29.57 9.02
CA ILE A 311 2.58 28.27 8.41
C ILE A 311 3.92 27.59 8.65
N VAL A 312 3.95 26.58 9.52
CA VAL A 312 5.20 25.97 10.01
C VAL A 312 6.04 25.45 8.84
N GLY A 313 7.31 25.84 8.80
CA GLY A 313 8.25 25.46 7.75
C GLY A 313 8.04 26.13 6.39
N LEU A 314 7.06 27.07 6.24
CA LEU A 314 6.75 27.72 4.97
C LEU A 314 6.83 29.25 5.02
N ALA A 315 6.07 29.89 5.90
CA ALA A 315 5.97 31.35 5.91
C ALA A 315 5.49 31.90 7.24
N CYS A 316 6.01 33.09 7.62
CA CYS A 316 5.44 33.93 8.66
C CYS A 316 4.50 34.97 8.05
N SER A 317 3.36 35.19 8.72
CA SER A 317 2.46 36.31 8.48
C SER A 317 3.15 37.65 8.79
N ASP A 318 2.67 38.71 8.20
CA ASP A 318 3.13 40.05 8.55
C ASP A 318 2.88 40.40 10.02
N LEU A 319 1.85 39.79 10.66
CA LEU A 319 1.63 39.93 12.09
C LEU A 319 2.82 39.45 12.91
N SER A 320 3.44 38.32 12.53
CA SER A 320 4.66 37.82 13.16
C SER A 320 5.86 38.73 12.85
N LYS A 321 6.03 39.15 11.58
CA LYS A 321 7.15 39.98 11.16
C LYS A 321 7.16 41.34 11.85
N MET A 322 5.99 41.95 12.07
CA MET A 322 5.86 43.23 12.77
C MET A 322 6.37 43.18 14.21
N LEU A 323 6.21 42.03 14.87
CA LEU A 323 6.69 41.81 16.23
C LEU A 323 8.21 41.55 16.31
N LYS A 324 8.90 41.39 15.20
CA LYS A 324 10.35 41.10 15.19
C LYS A 324 11.18 42.13 15.96
N ASN A 325 10.80 43.38 15.93
CA ASN A 325 11.50 44.47 16.61
C ASN A 325 10.82 44.90 17.92
N ASP A 326 9.74 44.25 18.31
CA ASP A 326 9.05 44.54 19.56
C ASP A 326 9.83 43.95 20.74
N LYS A 327 9.96 44.69 21.84
CA LYS A 327 10.60 44.24 23.05
C LYS A 327 9.73 43.28 23.90
N ILE A 328 8.41 43.36 23.70
CA ILE A 328 7.42 42.58 24.44
C ILE A 328 6.80 41.55 23.52
N ARG A 329 7.45 40.39 23.37
CA ARG A 329 7.01 39.28 22.49
C ARG A 329 7.43 37.94 23.05
N ARG A 330 6.72 36.87 22.58
CA ARG A 330 7.18 35.47 22.69
C ARG A 330 7.89 35.10 21.39
N ILE A 331 8.97 34.33 21.49
CA ILE A 331 9.68 33.77 20.35
C ILE A 331 9.51 32.26 20.44
N LEU A 332 9.01 31.65 19.37
CA LEU A 332 8.96 30.20 19.23
C LEU A 332 9.84 29.79 18.03
N TRP A 333 10.64 28.80 18.27
CA TRP A 333 11.39 28.11 17.23
C TRP A 333 10.60 26.87 16.85
N VAL A 334 10.15 26.76 15.61
CA VAL A 334 9.22 25.74 15.19
C VAL A 334 9.74 25.01 13.93
N LYS A 335 9.58 23.70 13.94
CA LYS A 335 9.94 22.85 12.81
C LYS A 335 8.81 21.86 12.55
N PRO A 336 8.43 21.61 11.28
CA PRO A 336 7.50 20.53 11.00
C PRO A 336 8.20 19.21 11.34
N SER A 337 7.54 18.34 12.09
CA SER A 337 8.07 17.02 12.43
C SER A 337 8.08 16.04 11.23
N ILE A 338 8.01 16.55 10.02
CA ILE A 338 7.99 15.78 8.76
C ILE A 338 9.38 15.84 8.14
N GLY A 339 9.97 14.68 7.92
CA GLY A 339 11.35 14.44 7.50
C GLY A 339 11.96 15.29 6.38
N GLU A 340 13.22 15.25 6.36
CA GLU A 340 14.36 15.95 5.76
C GLU A 340 14.38 16.25 4.24
N GLU A 341 13.30 16.39 3.50
CA GLU A 341 13.39 16.59 2.04
C GLU A 341 12.99 18.00 1.53
N ILE A 342 13.00 19.06 2.36
CA ILE A 342 12.59 20.41 1.90
C ILE A 342 13.78 21.32 1.51
N ASN A 343 15.03 20.87 1.62
CA ASN A 343 16.19 21.77 1.47
C ASN A 343 16.60 22.16 0.04
N ASP A 344 15.99 21.60 -1.03
CA ASP A 344 16.48 21.85 -2.40
C ASP A 344 15.81 23.04 -3.12
N ALA A 345 14.73 23.60 -2.56
CA ALA A 345 14.04 24.71 -3.21
C ALA A 345 14.59 26.12 -2.87
N ARG A 346 15.44 26.24 -1.84
CA ARG A 346 15.99 27.55 -1.39
C ARG A 346 17.32 27.95 -2.03
N LYS A 347 17.98 27.06 -2.80
CA LYS A 347 19.29 27.33 -3.42
C LYS A 347 19.24 27.85 -4.86
N LYS A 348 18.05 28.18 -5.39
CA LYS A 348 17.91 28.81 -6.72
C LYS A 348 16.94 29.98 -6.66
N SER A 349 17.37 31.06 -6.07
CA SER A 349 16.87 32.41 -6.35
C SER A 349 17.99 33.42 -6.10
#